data_ca4b6fccb4af135f2c45316aaa89ef95
#
_entry.id   ca4b6fccb4af135f2c45316aaa89ef95
#
_cell.length_a   1.000
_cell.length_b   1.000
_cell.length_c   1.000
_cell.angle_alpha   90.00
_cell.angle_beta   90.00
_cell.angle_gamma   90.00
#
_symmetry.space_group_name_H-M   'P 1'
#
loop_
_entity.id
_entity.type
_entity.pdbx_description
1 polymer ?
#
loop_
_entity_poly.entity_id
_entity_poly.type
_entity_poly.pdbx_seq_one_letter_code
_entity_poly.pdbx_strand_id
1 'polypeptide(L)'
;MHSKACWILAPVFSVFLLCPLLGVDAEESPTGENASEGVIYELNPRPKLTAEEKELMRWIEIDGNDIALYSFDAESMHYNEKDADEIIMTVKAIYNNKPLMEKLKKQYADKLKDDHRVPAYSIMELHIRMKENQYAITSIAIYDQMHDLVTEAIRKPIYQKIPKKSFAESMYKVCQTYIDFTKMHRQKTNKIAKETN
;
A
#
# COMPACT_ATOMS: atom_id res chain seq x y z
N MET A 1 25.22 -5.23 -33.59
CA MET A 1 25.71 -4.27 -32.58
C MET A 1 25.04 -4.62 -31.26
N HIS A 2 25.83 -5.18 -30.32
CA HIS A 2 25.33 -5.73 -29.06
C HIS A 2 25.49 -4.67 -27.97
N SER A 3 24.39 -4.20 -27.43
CA SER A 3 24.40 -3.36 -26.23
C SER A 3 24.22 -4.24 -25.00
N LYS A 4 25.28 -4.36 -24.21
CA LYS A 4 25.29 -5.04 -22.92
C LYS A 4 24.69 -4.10 -21.87
N ALA A 5 23.49 -4.39 -21.38
CA ALA A 5 22.93 -3.76 -20.21
C ALA A 5 23.62 -4.32 -18.95
N CYS A 6 24.29 -3.43 -18.24
CA CYS A 6 25.02 -3.71 -17.00
C CYS A 6 24.03 -3.80 -15.83
N TRP A 7 23.96 -4.96 -15.20
CA TRP A 7 23.22 -5.17 -13.96
C TRP A 7 24.06 -4.67 -12.79
N ILE A 8 23.63 -3.62 -12.13
CA ILE A 8 24.18 -3.22 -10.83
C ILE A 8 23.17 -3.60 -9.77
N LEU A 9 23.41 -4.74 -9.14
CA LEU A 9 22.81 -5.13 -7.86
C LEU A 9 23.56 -4.36 -6.77
N ALA A 10 22.89 -3.47 -6.10
CA ALA A 10 23.36 -2.90 -4.84
C ALA A 10 22.52 -3.48 -3.69
N PRO A 11 23.11 -4.18 -2.73
CA PRO A 11 22.42 -4.55 -1.51
C PRO A 11 22.53 -3.37 -0.53
N VAL A 12 21.42 -2.76 -0.20
CA VAL A 12 21.36 -1.80 0.91
C VAL A 12 20.32 -2.33 1.88
N PHE A 13 20.80 -2.83 3.02
CA PHE A 13 20.18 -2.66 4.32
C PHE A 13 20.96 -3.46 5.35
N SER A 14 21.91 -2.81 6.00
CA SER A 14 22.34 -3.17 7.35
C SER A 14 22.85 -1.93 8.03
N VAL A 15 21.97 -1.18 8.65
CA VAL A 15 22.34 -0.18 9.65
C VAL A 15 22.06 -0.81 11.02
N PHE A 16 23.07 -1.50 11.55
CA PHE A 16 23.15 -1.81 12.96
C PHE A 16 23.48 -0.53 13.70
N LEU A 17 22.53 0.01 14.42
CA LEU A 17 22.78 1.07 15.41
C LEU A 17 23.44 0.44 16.63
N LEU A 18 24.77 0.56 16.73
CA LEU A 18 25.50 0.33 17.98
C LEU A 18 25.19 1.49 18.91
N CYS A 19 24.40 1.21 19.94
CA CYS A 19 24.31 2.09 21.11
C CYS A 19 25.51 1.82 22.01
N PRO A 20 26.31 2.83 22.38
CA PRO A 20 27.37 2.67 23.38
C PRO A 20 26.72 2.55 24.78
N LEU A 21 27.08 1.48 25.48
CA LEU A 21 26.84 1.31 26.90
C LEU A 21 27.66 2.37 27.67
N LEU A 22 26.99 3.41 28.12
CA LEU A 22 27.53 4.26 29.19
C LEU A 22 27.17 3.62 30.51
N GLY A 23 28.19 3.19 31.23
CA GLY A 23 28.10 2.73 32.60
C GLY A 23 27.56 3.85 33.50
N VAL A 24 26.57 3.52 34.31
CA VAL A 24 26.14 4.33 35.43
C VAL A 24 26.50 3.60 36.72
N ASP A 25 27.32 4.26 37.50
CA ASP A 25 27.78 3.84 38.82
C ASP A 25 26.60 3.61 39.74
N ALA A 26 26.73 2.55 40.53
CA ALA A 26 25.82 2.21 41.62
C ALA A 26 26.02 3.20 42.77
N GLU A 27 25.06 4.04 43.06
CA GLU A 27 24.94 4.72 44.35
C GLU A 27 23.88 4.06 45.23
N GLU A 28 24.26 3.95 46.49
CA GLU A 28 23.62 3.22 47.57
C GLU A 28 22.17 3.65 47.86
N SER A 29 21.35 2.65 48.14
CA SER A 29 20.00 2.80 48.69
C SER A 29 20.00 3.43 50.08
N PRO A 30 19.09 4.36 50.35
CA PRO A 30 18.54 4.49 51.71
C PRO A 30 17.24 3.68 51.81
N THR A 31 17.26 2.75 52.76
CA THR A 31 16.09 2.11 53.33
C THR A 31 15.09 3.13 53.83
N GLY A 32 13.92 3.15 53.27
CA GLY A 32 12.76 3.91 53.71
C GLY A 32 11.50 3.17 53.34
N GLU A 33 10.92 2.49 54.33
CA GLU A 33 9.53 2.02 54.26
C GLU A 33 8.65 3.18 53.93
N ASN A 34 7.84 3.05 52.83
CA ASN A 34 6.50 3.60 52.83
C ASN A 34 5.74 3.16 51.56
N ALA A 35 4.57 2.62 51.83
CA ALA A 35 3.35 2.64 51.00
C ALA A 35 3.48 2.42 49.50
N SER A 36 3.04 1.28 49.05
CA SER A 36 2.69 1.02 47.64
C SER A 36 1.61 1.98 47.17
N GLU A 37 1.99 3.19 46.79
CA GLU A 37 1.21 3.95 45.83
C GLU A 37 1.37 3.25 44.49
N GLY A 38 0.28 2.59 44.05
CA GLY A 38 0.21 2.00 42.72
C GLY A 38 0.51 3.09 41.69
N VAL A 39 1.64 2.94 41.02
CA VAL A 39 1.95 3.78 39.85
C VAL A 39 0.86 3.51 38.82
N ILE A 40 -0.15 4.37 38.78
CA ILE A 40 -1.13 4.38 37.72
C ILE A 40 -0.35 4.81 36.46
N TYR A 41 0.03 3.84 35.64
CA TYR A 41 0.49 4.14 34.30
C TYR A 41 -0.70 4.77 33.58
N GLU A 42 -0.80 6.10 33.57
CA GLU A 42 -1.65 6.79 32.61
C GLU A 42 -1.13 6.38 31.24
N LEU A 43 -1.83 5.45 30.61
CA LEU A 43 -1.66 5.16 29.20
C LEU A 43 -2.04 6.43 28.45
N ASN A 44 -1.04 7.29 28.19
CA ASN A 44 -1.20 8.45 27.35
C ASN A 44 -1.85 7.98 26.06
N PRO A 45 -3.11 8.31 25.76
CA PRO A 45 -3.75 7.91 24.54
C PRO A 45 -2.89 8.42 23.39
N ARG A 46 -2.42 7.52 22.53
CA ARG A 46 -1.67 7.93 21.34
C ARG A 46 -2.45 9.04 20.65
N PRO A 47 -1.81 10.13 20.24
CA PRO A 47 -2.48 11.21 19.53
C PRO A 47 -3.29 10.59 18.38
N LYS A 48 -4.56 10.96 18.26
CA LYS A 48 -5.37 10.50 17.14
C LYS A 48 -4.79 11.10 15.86
N LEU A 49 -4.47 10.25 14.91
CA LEU A 49 -3.99 10.67 13.61
C LEU A 49 -5.00 11.65 12.98
N THR A 50 -4.49 12.70 12.39
CA THR A 50 -5.27 13.64 11.57
C THR A 50 -5.82 12.91 10.33
N ALA A 51 -6.78 13.53 9.65
CA ALA A 51 -7.30 12.97 8.39
C ALA A 51 -6.21 12.87 7.31
N GLU A 52 -5.29 13.83 7.27
CA GLU A 52 -4.16 13.87 6.34
C GLU A 52 -3.16 12.75 6.64
N GLU A 53 -2.80 12.54 7.90
CA GLU A 53 -1.91 11.44 8.31
C GLU A 53 -2.52 10.07 7.99
N LYS A 54 -3.84 9.90 8.20
CA LYS A 54 -4.54 8.66 7.83
C LYS A 54 -4.51 8.43 6.33
N GLU A 55 -4.74 9.47 5.52
CA GLU A 55 -4.69 9.37 4.06
C GLU A 55 -3.28 9.01 3.57
N LEU A 56 -2.23 9.61 4.16
CA LEU A 56 -0.84 9.27 3.84
C LEU A 56 -0.50 7.80 4.20
N MET A 57 -1.00 7.31 5.33
CA MET A 57 -0.74 5.93 5.78
C MET A 57 -1.57 4.89 5.02
N ARG A 58 -2.65 5.30 4.38
CA ARG A 58 -3.55 4.44 3.64
C ARG A 58 -2.90 3.85 2.39
N TRP A 59 -2.07 4.65 1.70
CA TRP A 59 -1.46 4.27 0.44
C TRP A 59 -0.07 3.69 0.63
N ILE A 60 0.11 2.41 0.29
CA ILE A 60 1.39 1.72 0.34
C ILE A 60 1.99 1.70 -1.07
N GLU A 61 3.11 2.40 -1.26
CA GLU A 61 3.86 2.40 -2.51
C GLU A 61 4.52 1.03 -2.73
N ILE A 62 4.44 0.50 -3.95
CA ILE A 62 4.95 -0.83 -4.28
C ILE A 62 5.97 -0.78 -5.40
N ASP A 63 5.66 -0.06 -6.47
CA ASP A 63 6.41 -0.14 -7.73
C ASP A 63 6.29 1.17 -8.52
N GLY A 64 7.26 1.41 -9.38
CA GLY A 64 7.25 2.51 -10.32
C GLY A 64 7.85 2.08 -11.66
N ASN A 65 7.33 2.65 -12.73
CA ASN A 65 7.86 2.47 -14.08
C ASN A 65 7.89 3.80 -14.84
N ASP A 66 8.19 3.78 -16.13
CA ASP A 66 8.24 4.96 -16.99
C ASP A 66 6.89 5.66 -17.17
N ILE A 67 5.81 5.10 -16.65
CA ILE A 67 4.44 5.59 -16.82
C ILE A 67 3.92 6.22 -15.54
N ALA A 68 4.08 5.53 -14.40
CA ALA A 68 3.51 5.94 -13.13
C ALA A 68 4.24 5.30 -11.93
N LEU A 69 4.05 5.93 -10.77
CA LEU A 69 4.27 5.31 -9.44
C LEU A 69 2.98 4.69 -8.99
N TYR A 70 3.04 3.45 -8.53
CA TYR A 70 1.86 2.68 -8.12
C TYR A 70 1.84 2.47 -6.61
N SER A 71 0.69 2.70 -6.02
CA SER A 71 0.39 2.40 -4.62
C SER A 71 -0.97 1.71 -4.50
N PHE A 72 -1.16 0.96 -3.42
CA PHE A 72 -2.46 0.35 -3.13
C PHE A 72 -2.97 0.80 -1.77
N ASP A 73 -4.29 0.79 -1.63
CA ASP A 73 -4.98 1.00 -0.38
C ASP A 73 -5.09 -0.33 0.37
N ALA A 74 -4.30 -0.48 1.45
CA ALA A 74 -4.27 -1.71 2.22
C ALA A 74 -5.61 -2.05 2.89
N GLU A 75 -6.42 -1.05 3.24
CA GLU A 75 -7.72 -1.23 3.86
C GLU A 75 -8.79 -1.67 2.85
N SER A 76 -8.57 -1.43 1.55
CA SER A 76 -9.50 -1.83 0.49
C SER A 76 -9.41 -3.31 0.12
N MET A 77 -8.35 -4.01 0.55
CA MET A 77 -8.12 -5.39 0.15
C MET A 77 -9.12 -6.35 0.79
N HIS A 78 -9.84 -7.08 -0.03
CA HIS A 78 -10.79 -8.09 0.43
C HIS A 78 -11.00 -9.19 -0.61
N TYR A 79 -11.51 -10.34 -0.15
CA TYR A 79 -11.93 -11.41 -1.05
C TYR A 79 -13.27 -11.05 -1.70
N ASN A 80 -13.43 -11.41 -2.97
CA ASN A 80 -14.73 -11.31 -3.60
C ASN A 80 -15.72 -12.28 -2.93
N GLU A 81 -16.88 -11.79 -2.53
CA GLU A 81 -17.90 -12.60 -1.88
C GLU A 81 -18.40 -13.76 -2.74
N LYS A 82 -18.35 -13.62 -4.07
CA LYS A 82 -18.82 -14.61 -5.04
C LYS A 82 -17.73 -15.57 -5.52
N ASP A 83 -16.46 -15.18 -5.35
CA ASP A 83 -15.32 -15.97 -5.80
C ASP A 83 -14.17 -15.84 -4.79
N ALA A 84 -14.03 -16.83 -3.93
CA ALA A 84 -13.00 -16.86 -2.89
C ALA A 84 -11.57 -16.93 -3.42
N ASP A 85 -11.37 -17.14 -4.73
CA ASP A 85 -10.06 -17.10 -5.39
C ASP A 85 -9.72 -15.71 -5.93
N GLU A 86 -10.64 -14.78 -5.86
CA GLU A 86 -10.49 -13.43 -6.35
C GLU A 86 -10.29 -12.43 -5.20
N ILE A 87 -9.26 -11.59 -5.34
CA ILE A 87 -9.00 -10.47 -4.42
C ILE A 87 -9.28 -9.17 -5.18
N ILE A 88 -10.01 -8.29 -4.51
CA ILE A 88 -10.32 -6.95 -4.99
C ILE A 88 -9.49 -5.96 -4.18
N MET A 89 -8.93 -4.94 -4.85
CA MET A 89 -8.13 -3.90 -4.22
C MET A 89 -8.23 -2.59 -4.98
N THR A 90 -8.04 -1.47 -4.27
CA THR A 90 -7.93 -0.15 -4.88
C THR A 90 -6.46 0.20 -5.11
N VAL A 91 -6.14 0.64 -6.31
CA VAL A 91 -4.78 1.00 -6.75
C VAL A 91 -4.78 2.44 -7.22
N LYS A 92 -3.77 3.20 -6.81
CA LYS A 92 -3.49 4.57 -7.26
C LYS A 92 -2.27 4.55 -8.17
N ALA A 93 -2.36 5.22 -9.31
CA ALA A 93 -1.25 5.41 -10.23
C ALA A 93 -1.00 6.91 -10.43
N ILE A 94 0.12 7.42 -9.90
CA ILE A 94 0.55 8.81 -10.05
C ILE A 94 1.41 8.90 -11.30
N TYR A 95 0.96 9.68 -12.28
CA TYR A 95 1.63 9.77 -13.58
C TYR A 95 2.96 10.53 -13.48
N ASN A 96 4.02 9.92 -14.00
CA ASN A 96 5.34 10.51 -14.15
C ASN A 96 5.77 10.67 -15.63
N ASN A 97 4.90 10.25 -16.57
CA ASN A 97 5.14 10.26 -18.00
C ASN A 97 4.50 11.49 -18.66
N LYS A 98 5.31 12.50 -18.97
CA LYS A 98 4.83 13.74 -19.63
C LYS A 98 4.06 13.48 -20.93
N PRO A 99 4.54 12.64 -21.88
CA PRO A 99 3.80 12.29 -23.08
C PRO A 99 2.41 11.71 -22.81
N LEU A 100 2.27 10.86 -21.79
CA LEU A 100 0.97 10.32 -21.38
C LEU A 100 0.08 11.42 -20.84
N MET A 101 0.58 12.28 -19.95
CA MET A 101 -0.18 13.38 -19.37
C MET A 101 -0.69 14.35 -20.46
N GLU A 102 0.14 14.70 -21.44
CA GLU A 102 -0.26 15.51 -22.58
C GLU A 102 -1.32 14.82 -23.48
N LYS A 103 -1.19 13.53 -23.68
CA LYS A 103 -2.20 12.74 -24.40
C LYS A 103 -3.53 12.75 -23.66
N LEU A 104 -3.52 12.51 -22.35
CA LEU A 104 -4.73 12.53 -21.51
C LEU A 104 -5.34 13.94 -21.45
N LYS A 105 -4.51 14.99 -21.35
CA LYS A 105 -4.98 16.37 -21.40
C LYS A 105 -5.73 16.68 -22.70
N LYS A 106 -5.19 16.28 -23.84
CA LYS A 106 -5.88 16.43 -25.13
C LYS A 106 -7.17 15.61 -25.23
N GLN A 107 -7.14 14.38 -24.71
CA GLN A 107 -8.28 13.47 -24.75
C GLN A 107 -9.46 13.95 -23.91
N TYR A 108 -9.18 14.64 -22.79
CA TYR A 108 -10.19 15.09 -21.82
C TYR A 108 -10.25 16.61 -21.70
N ALA A 109 -9.84 17.34 -22.74
CA ALA A 109 -9.81 18.81 -22.72
C ALA A 109 -11.18 19.43 -22.40
N ASP A 110 -12.26 18.83 -22.85
CA ASP A 110 -13.65 19.23 -22.59
C ASP A 110 -14.12 18.99 -21.14
N LYS A 111 -13.38 18.19 -20.38
CA LYS A 111 -13.69 17.81 -18.99
C LYS A 111 -12.79 18.49 -17.95
N LEU A 112 -11.67 19.06 -18.39
CA LEU A 112 -10.80 19.85 -17.53
C LEU A 112 -11.42 21.22 -17.28
N LYS A 113 -11.34 21.72 -16.04
CA LYS A 113 -11.94 22.99 -15.65
C LYS A 113 -11.30 24.20 -16.34
N ASP A 114 -10.03 24.09 -16.70
CA ASP A 114 -9.27 25.11 -17.43
C ASP A 114 -8.07 24.53 -18.17
N ASP A 115 -7.46 25.32 -19.06
CA ASP A 115 -6.34 24.90 -19.92
C ASP A 115 -5.02 24.65 -19.17
N HIS A 116 -4.90 25.10 -17.94
CA HIS A 116 -3.71 24.88 -17.10
C HIS A 116 -3.79 23.55 -16.36
N ARG A 117 -4.97 22.92 -16.30
CA ARG A 117 -5.18 21.65 -15.65
C ARG A 117 -4.61 20.50 -16.48
N VAL A 118 -4.01 19.54 -15.78
CA VAL A 118 -3.48 18.31 -16.40
C VAL A 118 -3.87 17.10 -15.55
N PRO A 119 -4.25 15.98 -16.19
CA PRO A 119 -4.44 14.73 -15.47
C PRO A 119 -3.14 14.32 -14.75
N ALA A 120 -3.23 14.06 -13.46
CA ALA A 120 -2.08 13.80 -12.60
C ALA A 120 -2.01 12.35 -12.07
N TYR A 121 -3.15 11.76 -11.78
CA TYR A 121 -3.21 10.39 -11.27
C TYR A 121 -4.54 9.72 -11.60
N SER A 122 -4.58 8.41 -11.44
CA SER A 122 -5.82 7.62 -11.46
C SER A 122 -5.96 6.76 -10.22
N ILE A 123 -7.22 6.49 -9.84
CA ILE A 123 -7.60 5.48 -8.87
C ILE A 123 -8.36 4.40 -9.63
N MET A 124 -7.99 3.14 -9.41
CA MET A 124 -8.49 1.99 -10.13
C MET A 124 -8.96 0.92 -9.15
N GLU A 125 -10.06 0.24 -9.46
CA GLU A 125 -10.43 -1.00 -8.81
C GLU A 125 -9.85 -2.17 -9.61
N LEU A 126 -9.02 -2.95 -8.96
CA LEU A 126 -8.30 -4.08 -9.53
C LEU A 126 -8.82 -5.38 -8.95
N HIS A 127 -9.16 -6.32 -9.81
CA HIS A 127 -9.56 -7.66 -9.49
C HIS A 127 -8.45 -8.63 -9.90
N ILE A 128 -8.00 -9.48 -8.97
CA ILE A 128 -6.94 -10.46 -9.22
C ILE A 128 -7.43 -11.85 -8.91
N ARG A 129 -7.47 -12.73 -9.91
CA ARG A 129 -7.73 -14.16 -9.78
C ARG A 129 -6.44 -14.91 -9.57
N MET A 130 -6.27 -15.43 -8.36
CA MET A 130 -5.00 -15.98 -7.91
C MET A 130 -4.63 -17.28 -8.62
N LYS A 131 -5.57 -18.22 -8.78
CA LYS A 131 -5.30 -19.51 -9.45
C LYS A 131 -5.07 -19.37 -10.94
N GLU A 132 -5.87 -18.54 -11.60
CA GLU A 132 -5.75 -18.31 -13.04
C GLU A 132 -4.59 -17.41 -13.42
N ASN A 133 -3.99 -16.70 -12.47
CA ASN A 133 -2.97 -15.68 -12.71
C ASN A 133 -3.47 -14.64 -13.72
N GLN A 134 -4.65 -14.07 -13.41
CA GLN A 134 -5.35 -13.08 -14.23
C GLN A 134 -5.71 -11.86 -13.43
N TYR A 135 -5.89 -10.74 -14.13
CA TYR A 135 -6.40 -9.51 -13.53
C TYR A 135 -7.41 -8.83 -14.45
N ALA A 136 -8.26 -8.01 -13.86
CA ALA A 136 -9.16 -7.10 -14.55
C ALA A 136 -9.20 -5.75 -13.83
N ILE A 137 -9.41 -4.67 -14.57
CA ILE A 137 -9.70 -3.33 -14.03
C ILE A 137 -11.18 -3.08 -14.29
N THR A 138 -11.96 -2.91 -13.21
CA THR A 138 -13.42 -2.73 -13.28
C THR A 138 -13.83 -1.28 -13.14
N SER A 139 -13.00 -0.47 -12.49
CA SER A 139 -13.22 0.97 -12.36
C SER A 139 -11.90 1.72 -12.56
N ILE A 140 -11.98 2.87 -13.22
CA ILE A 140 -10.87 3.82 -13.31
C ILE A 140 -11.42 5.24 -13.23
N ALA A 141 -10.95 6.00 -12.23
CA ALA A 141 -11.23 7.42 -12.07
C ALA A 141 -9.92 8.19 -12.26
N ILE A 142 -9.92 9.19 -13.13
CA ILE A 142 -8.76 10.05 -13.44
C ILE A 142 -8.99 11.41 -12.78
N TYR A 143 -7.96 11.90 -12.09
CA TYR A 143 -7.96 13.17 -11.38
C TYR A 143 -6.85 14.08 -11.92
N ASP A 144 -7.10 15.38 -11.83
CA ASP A 144 -6.10 16.39 -12.15
C ASP A 144 -5.17 16.70 -10.95
N GLN A 145 -4.21 17.60 -11.15
CA GLN A 145 -3.25 18.00 -10.11
C GLN A 145 -3.88 18.78 -8.94
N MET A 146 -5.13 19.21 -9.06
CA MET A 146 -5.90 19.87 -7.98
C MET A 146 -6.87 18.91 -7.31
N HIS A 147 -6.73 17.59 -7.59
CA HIS A 147 -7.58 16.51 -7.07
C HIS A 147 -9.04 16.57 -7.54
N ASP A 148 -9.34 17.31 -8.60
CA ASP A 148 -10.66 17.30 -9.21
C ASP A 148 -10.81 16.08 -10.12
N LEU A 149 -11.99 15.47 -10.07
CA LEU A 149 -12.32 14.34 -10.94
C LEU A 149 -12.47 14.81 -12.40
N VAL A 150 -11.64 14.27 -13.27
CA VAL A 150 -11.69 14.55 -14.72
C VAL A 150 -12.67 13.60 -15.41
N THR A 151 -12.59 12.32 -15.11
CA THR A 151 -13.48 11.30 -15.71
C THR A 151 -13.47 10.03 -14.89
N GLU A 152 -14.56 9.28 -14.98
CA GLU A 152 -14.68 7.96 -14.39
C GLU A 152 -15.27 6.99 -15.42
N ALA A 153 -14.83 5.75 -15.38
CA ALA A 153 -15.35 4.67 -16.19
C ALA A 153 -15.47 3.39 -15.35
N ILE A 154 -16.67 2.83 -15.32
CA ILE A 154 -16.98 1.54 -14.68
C ILE A 154 -17.25 0.53 -15.79
N ARG A 155 -16.66 -0.66 -15.68
CA ARG A 155 -16.74 -1.71 -16.71
C ARG A 155 -16.98 -3.07 -16.07
N LYS A 156 -17.60 -3.96 -16.84
CA LYS A 156 -17.58 -5.38 -16.47
C LYS A 156 -16.15 -5.91 -16.50
N PRO A 157 -15.77 -6.81 -15.59
CA PRO A 157 -14.43 -7.36 -15.56
C PRO A 157 -14.12 -8.13 -16.86
N ILE A 158 -13.02 -7.76 -17.50
CA ILE A 158 -12.44 -8.48 -18.63
C ILE A 158 -11.08 -8.97 -18.17
N TYR A 159 -11.01 -10.25 -17.83
CA TYR A 159 -9.79 -10.85 -17.29
C TYR A 159 -8.77 -11.10 -18.39
N GLN A 160 -7.52 -10.76 -18.07
CA GLN A 160 -6.36 -11.03 -18.92
C GLN A 160 -5.21 -11.59 -18.09
N LYS A 161 -4.31 -12.34 -18.73
CA LYS A 161 -3.11 -12.86 -18.06
C LYS A 161 -2.26 -11.72 -17.53
N ILE A 162 -1.68 -11.91 -16.35
CA ILE A 162 -0.78 -10.93 -15.73
C ILE A 162 0.54 -10.93 -16.51
N PRO A 163 0.92 -9.79 -17.13
CA PRO A 163 2.19 -9.69 -17.83
C PRO A 163 3.34 -9.65 -16.83
N LYS A 164 4.47 -10.29 -17.19
CA LYS A 164 5.69 -10.19 -16.40
C LYS A 164 6.22 -8.75 -16.38
N LYS A 165 6.82 -8.35 -15.27
CA LYS A 165 7.40 -7.02 -15.06
C LYS A 165 6.37 -5.89 -15.26
N SER A 166 5.14 -6.11 -14.87
CA SER A 166 4.07 -5.13 -14.91
C SER A 166 3.61 -4.76 -13.50
N PHE A 167 2.92 -3.63 -13.37
CA PHE A 167 2.29 -3.26 -12.10
C PHE A 167 1.34 -4.35 -11.58
N ALA A 168 0.64 -5.03 -12.50
CA ALA A 168 -0.27 -6.11 -12.14
C ALA A 168 0.46 -7.32 -11.53
N GLU A 169 1.70 -7.61 -11.95
CA GLU A 169 2.53 -8.63 -11.31
C GLU A 169 2.93 -8.23 -9.90
N SER A 170 3.27 -6.96 -9.68
CA SER A 170 3.58 -6.44 -8.34
C SER A 170 2.35 -6.51 -7.42
N MET A 171 1.17 -6.14 -7.91
CA MET A 171 -0.09 -6.27 -7.16
C MET A 171 -0.45 -7.74 -6.87
N TYR A 172 -0.20 -8.65 -7.79
CA TYR A 172 -0.37 -10.09 -7.57
C TYR A 172 0.48 -10.60 -6.41
N LYS A 173 1.75 -10.16 -6.30
CA LYS A 173 2.62 -10.51 -5.17
C LYS A 173 2.11 -9.95 -3.84
N VAL A 174 1.55 -8.75 -3.85
CA VAL A 174 0.87 -8.19 -2.67
C VAL A 174 -0.29 -9.07 -2.24
N CYS A 175 -1.12 -9.51 -3.20
CA CYS A 175 -2.23 -10.43 -2.91
C CYS A 175 -1.75 -11.77 -2.34
N GLN A 176 -0.62 -12.33 -2.83
CA GLN A 176 -0.01 -13.52 -2.24
C GLN A 176 0.34 -13.31 -0.77
N THR A 177 1.01 -12.20 -0.45
CA THR A 177 1.36 -11.83 0.93
C THR A 177 0.13 -11.66 1.81
N TYR A 178 -0.92 -11.04 1.30
CA TYR A 178 -2.20 -10.89 2.00
C TYR A 178 -2.85 -12.22 2.33
N ILE A 179 -2.85 -13.17 1.39
CA ILE A 179 -3.36 -14.54 1.59
C ILE A 179 -2.59 -15.24 2.71
N ASP A 180 -1.27 -15.19 2.68
CA ASP A 180 -0.42 -15.85 3.66
C ASP A 180 -0.61 -15.26 5.05
N PHE A 181 -0.72 -13.93 5.14
CA PHE A 181 -1.01 -13.24 6.39
C PHE A 181 -2.37 -13.63 6.97
N THR A 182 -3.42 -13.66 6.16
CA THR A 182 -4.76 -14.04 6.61
C THR A 182 -4.85 -15.49 7.06
N LYS A 183 -4.12 -16.40 6.40
CA LYS A 183 -4.02 -17.81 6.82
C LYS A 183 -3.35 -17.95 8.18
N MET A 184 -2.22 -17.27 8.40
CA MET A 184 -1.50 -17.29 9.67
C MET A 184 -2.36 -16.76 10.83
N HIS A 185 -3.10 -15.68 10.61
CA HIS A 185 -4.00 -15.13 11.62
C HIS A 185 -5.12 -16.09 12.00
N ARG A 186 -5.76 -16.72 11.03
CA ARG A 186 -6.80 -17.73 11.27
C ARG A 186 -6.27 -18.93 12.08
N GLN A 187 -5.06 -19.40 11.78
CA GLN A 187 -4.43 -20.50 12.53
C GLN A 187 -4.15 -20.11 13.98
N LYS A 188 -3.63 -18.91 14.24
CA LYS A 188 -3.42 -18.39 15.59
C LYS A 188 -4.72 -18.30 16.40
N THR A 189 -5.76 -17.73 15.82
CA THR A 189 -7.05 -17.57 16.47
C THR A 189 -7.67 -18.93 16.82
N ASN A 190 -7.60 -19.90 15.91
CA ASN A 190 -8.10 -21.25 16.14
C ASN A 190 -7.30 -22.02 17.21
N LYS A 191 -5.99 -21.75 17.35
CA LYS A 191 -5.15 -22.36 18.40
C LYS A 191 -5.54 -21.81 19.77
N ILE A 192 -5.68 -20.49 19.90
CA ILE A 192 -6.09 -19.83 21.15
C ILE A 192 -7.48 -20.32 21.59
N ALA A 193 -8.44 -20.41 20.66
CA ALA A 193 -9.78 -20.90 20.97
C ALA A 193 -9.84 -22.37 21.44
N LYS A 194 -8.85 -23.20 21.04
CA LYS A 194 -8.74 -24.60 21.50
C LYS A 194 -8.05 -24.74 22.85
N GLU A 195 -7.20 -23.77 23.22
CA GLU A 195 -6.49 -23.79 24.52
C GLU A 195 -7.33 -23.16 25.64
N THR A 196 -8.43 -22.48 25.30
CA THR A 196 -9.33 -21.79 26.27
C THR A 196 -10.60 -22.60 26.58
N ASN A 197 -10.86 -23.73 25.89
CA ASN A 197 -11.94 -24.68 26.14
C ASN A 197 -11.41 -25.98 26.77
#